data_6f515c5f26b3dee57df6cf006e053e6e
#
_entry.id   6f515c5f26b3dee57df6cf006e053e6e
#
_cell.length_a   1.000
_cell.length_b   1.000
_cell.length_c   1.000
_cell.angle_alpha   90.00
_cell.angle_beta   90.00
_cell.angle_gamma   90.00
#
_symmetry.space_group_name_H-M   'P 1'
#
loop_
_entity.id
_entity.type
_entity.pdbx_description
1 polymer ?
#
loop_
_entity_poly.entity_id
_entity_poly.type
_entity_poly.pdbx_seq_one_letter_code
_entity_poly.pdbx_strand_id
1 'polypeptide(L)'
;FLEKLKTVVLGKSTVDADVLDDLEEILITSDVGVETTVKIIDAIEERVKNEKYTNAQELDLILKEEIQNIIYDEKDSSIFELKDKPHVIMVVGVNGVGKTTSIGKLAKFFSSQGLSVLIGAADTFRAAAIEQLEMWAERADVEIVKQNMGSDPASVAYDTLNSAINKNYDVVIID
;
A
#
# COMPACT_ATOMS: atom_id res chain seq x y z
N PHE A 1 -3.85 3.80 15.46
CA PHE A 1 -2.51 3.29 15.74
C PHE A 1 -1.58 4.43 16.18
N LEU A 2 -1.26 5.38 15.32
CA LEU A 2 -0.31 6.48 15.61
C LEU A 2 -0.70 7.34 16.83
N GLU A 3 -2.01 7.57 17.08
CA GLU A 3 -2.47 8.31 18.25
C GLU A 3 -2.24 7.50 19.55
N LYS A 4 -2.41 6.18 19.55
CA LYS A 4 -2.10 5.33 20.70
C LYS A 4 -0.60 5.32 21.01
N LEU A 5 0.25 5.22 19.98
CA LEU A 5 1.70 5.31 20.13
C LEU A 5 2.13 6.66 20.74
N LYS A 6 1.57 7.77 20.26
CA LYS A 6 1.82 9.09 20.84
C LYS A 6 1.44 9.16 22.32
N THR A 7 0.37 8.50 22.74
CA THR A 7 -0.10 8.56 24.13
C THR A 7 0.88 7.87 25.10
N VAL A 8 1.51 6.77 24.69
CA VAL A 8 2.52 6.07 25.49
C VAL A 8 3.80 6.89 25.63
N VAL A 9 4.16 7.58 24.56
CA VAL A 9 5.38 8.36 24.46
C VAL A 9 5.24 9.77 25.07
N LEU A 10 4.04 10.37 25.00
CA LEU A 10 3.75 11.70 25.53
C LEU A 10 3.70 11.68 27.07
N GLY A 11 4.73 12.28 27.70
CA GLY A 11 4.77 12.49 29.14
C GLY A 11 5.82 11.68 29.89
N LYS A 12 6.51 10.77 29.24
CA LYS A 12 7.65 10.07 29.82
C LYS A 12 8.96 10.75 29.41
N SER A 13 9.86 10.96 30.37
CA SER A 13 11.14 11.68 30.17
C SER A 13 12.27 10.75 29.70
N THR A 14 12.07 9.45 29.79
CA THR A 14 13.06 8.41 29.44
C THR A 14 12.34 7.20 28.80
N VAL A 15 13.04 6.50 27.91
CA VAL A 15 12.58 5.20 27.38
C VAL A 15 13.06 4.15 28.36
N ASP A 16 12.15 3.66 29.19
CA ASP A 16 12.37 2.57 30.16
C ASP A 16 11.67 1.29 29.70
N ALA A 17 11.83 0.21 30.48
CA ALA A 17 11.21 -1.08 30.19
C ALA A 17 9.68 -0.98 30.08
N ASP A 18 9.05 -0.16 30.94
CA ASP A 18 7.59 0.02 30.93
C ASP A 18 7.11 0.65 29.62
N VAL A 19 7.90 1.57 29.02
CA VAL A 19 7.58 2.17 27.70
C VAL A 19 7.69 1.14 26.59
N LEU A 20 8.68 0.27 26.64
CA LEU A 20 8.86 -0.80 25.65
C LEU A 20 7.75 -1.85 25.74
N ASP A 21 7.35 -2.22 26.97
CA ASP A 21 6.24 -3.15 27.20
C ASP A 21 4.91 -2.57 26.69
N ASP A 22 4.62 -1.31 26.98
CA ASP A 22 3.45 -0.58 26.49
C ASP A 22 3.45 -0.52 24.94
N LEU A 23 4.62 -0.32 24.32
CA LEU A 23 4.79 -0.28 22.88
C LEU A 23 4.55 -1.65 22.26
N GLU A 24 5.07 -2.71 22.87
CA GLU A 24 4.85 -4.10 22.44
C GLU A 24 3.35 -4.44 22.46
N GLU A 25 2.64 -4.11 23.56
CA GLU A 25 1.20 -4.33 23.65
C GLU A 25 0.43 -3.59 22.56
N ILE A 26 0.79 -2.34 22.26
CA ILE A 26 0.15 -1.57 21.19
C ILE A 26 0.40 -2.19 19.82
N LEU A 27 1.60 -2.63 19.53
CA LEU A 27 1.94 -3.27 18.25
C LEU A 27 1.12 -4.56 18.07
N ILE A 28 1.08 -5.43 19.07
CA ILE A 28 0.33 -6.69 19.04
C ILE A 28 -1.19 -6.43 18.91
N THR A 29 -1.74 -5.50 19.70
CA THR A 29 -3.17 -5.16 19.65
C THR A 29 -3.57 -4.43 18.38
N SER A 30 -2.61 -3.98 17.59
CA SER A 30 -2.81 -3.36 16.25
C SER A 30 -2.56 -4.33 15.10
N ASP A 31 -2.64 -5.65 15.35
CA ASP A 31 -2.46 -6.73 14.37
C ASP A 31 -1.04 -6.79 13.77
N VAL A 32 -0.04 -6.24 14.44
CA VAL A 32 1.36 -6.50 14.10
C VAL A 32 1.72 -7.89 14.62
N GLY A 33 2.20 -8.76 13.75
CA GLY A 33 2.57 -10.13 14.13
C GLY A 33 3.65 -10.14 15.23
N VAL A 34 3.55 -11.09 16.16
CA VAL A 34 4.45 -11.18 17.34
C VAL A 34 5.93 -11.19 16.93
N GLU A 35 6.31 -11.95 15.90
CA GLU A 35 7.69 -12.01 15.42
C GLU A 35 8.20 -10.63 14.94
N THR A 36 7.36 -9.88 14.23
CA THR A 36 7.69 -8.53 13.76
C THR A 36 7.75 -7.55 14.92
N THR A 37 6.82 -7.66 15.89
CA THR A 37 6.82 -6.84 17.10
C THR A 37 8.12 -7.02 17.88
N VAL A 38 8.54 -8.25 18.15
CA VAL A 38 9.81 -8.55 18.84
C VAL A 38 10.99 -7.92 18.11
N LYS A 39 11.07 -8.05 16.78
CA LYS A 39 12.15 -7.43 15.99
C LYS A 39 12.18 -5.91 16.12
N ILE A 40 11.00 -5.27 16.16
CA ILE A 40 10.91 -3.81 16.35
C ILE A 40 11.39 -3.42 17.73
N ILE A 41 10.92 -4.11 18.77
CA ILE A 41 11.28 -3.81 20.17
C ILE A 41 12.78 -3.99 20.41
N ASP A 42 13.34 -5.13 19.96
CA ASP A 42 14.78 -5.42 20.08
C ASP A 42 15.63 -4.34 19.40
N ALA A 43 15.26 -3.92 18.18
CA ALA A 43 15.97 -2.88 17.44
C ALA A 43 15.90 -1.53 18.15
N ILE A 44 14.72 -1.15 18.69
CA ILE A 44 14.56 0.07 19.48
C ILE A 44 15.40 0.00 20.75
N GLU A 45 15.37 -1.11 21.48
CA GLU A 45 16.15 -1.30 22.72
C GLU A 45 17.66 -1.15 22.46
N GLU A 46 18.16 -1.76 21.38
CA GLU A 46 19.56 -1.64 20.98
C GLU A 46 19.94 -0.20 20.65
N ARG A 47 19.12 0.52 19.89
CA ARG A 47 19.36 1.91 19.53
C ARG A 47 19.33 2.84 20.76
N VAL A 48 18.35 2.65 21.64
CA VAL A 48 18.23 3.43 22.88
C VAL A 48 19.46 3.23 23.77
N LYS A 49 20.00 2.02 23.87
CA LYS A 49 21.24 1.73 24.60
C LYS A 49 22.47 2.40 23.99
N ASN A 50 22.57 2.42 22.66
CA ASN A 50 23.76 2.86 21.96
C ASN A 50 23.78 4.40 21.77
N GLU A 51 22.65 5.01 21.49
CA GLU A 51 22.55 6.42 21.06
C GLU A 51 22.14 7.36 22.20
N LYS A 52 21.95 6.85 23.43
CA LYS A 52 21.58 7.60 24.64
C LYS A 52 20.35 8.51 24.45
N TYR A 53 19.35 8.01 23.71
CA TYR A 53 18.09 8.73 23.52
C TYR A 53 17.38 8.97 24.84
N THR A 54 16.90 10.20 25.01
CA THR A 54 16.40 10.67 26.30
C THR A 54 14.97 11.16 26.27
N ASN A 55 14.33 11.27 25.10
CA ASN A 55 13.00 11.83 25.02
C ASN A 55 12.06 11.11 24.05
N ALA A 56 10.77 11.33 24.30
CA ALA A 56 9.66 10.72 23.60
C ALA A 56 9.58 11.05 22.09
N GLN A 57 10.08 12.19 21.67
CA GLN A 57 10.04 12.59 20.25
C GLN A 57 11.07 11.82 19.42
N GLU A 58 12.20 11.51 20.01
CA GLU A 58 13.25 10.69 19.41
C GLU A 58 12.78 9.25 19.26
N LEU A 59 12.03 8.70 20.23
CA LEU A 59 11.44 7.35 20.13
C LEU A 59 10.46 7.22 18.94
N ASP A 60 9.64 8.24 18.67
CA ASP A 60 8.73 8.24 17.52
C ASP A 60 9.50 8.16 16.18
N LEU A 61 10.64 8.87 16.10
CA LEU A 61 11.51 8.81 14.93
C LEU A 61 12.16 7.44 14.77
N ILE A 62 12.73 6.88 15.84
CA ILE A 62 13.35 5.55 15.83
C ILE A 62 12.33 4.49 15.40
N LEU A 63 11.14 4.50 16.00
CA LEU A 63 10.09 3.57 15.66
C LEU A 63 9.71 3.64 14.18
N LYS A 64 9.58 4.84 13.62
CA LYS A 64 9.31 5.02 12.19
C LYS A 64 10.42 4.48 11.32
N GLU A 65 11.66 4.75 11.68
CA GLU A 65 12.83 4.25 10.95
C GLU A 65 12.92 2.72 11.00
N GLU A 66 12.72 2.10 12.17
CA GLU A 66 12.74 0.64 12.28
C GLU A 66 11.60 -0.02 11.52
N ILE A 67 10.39 0.55 11.56
CA ILE A 67 9.28 0.07 10.73
C ILE A 67 9.61 0.22 9.24
N GLN A 68 10.20 1.35 8.83
CA GLN A 68 10.62 1.54 7.44
C GLN A 68 11.68 0.52 7.03
N ASN A 69 12.67 0.25 7.86
CA ASN A 69 13.72 -0.75 7.60
C ASN A 69 13.16 -2.16 7.41
N ILE A 70 12.12 -2.53 8.18
CA ILE A 70 11.46 -3.83 8.06
C ILE A 70 10.62 -3.93 6.78
N ILE A 71 9.94 -2.83 6.42
CA ILE A 71 9.09 -2.77 5.21
C ILE A 71 9.95 -2.63 3.94
N TYR A 72 11.09 -1.94 4.05
CA TYR A 72 11.98 -1.70 2.92
C TYR A 72 12.91 -2.89 2.71
N ASP A 73 12.51 -3.80 1.84
CA ASP A 73 13.41 -4.81 1.28
C ASP A 73 13.99 -4.26 -0.04
N GLU A 74 15.30 -4.03 -0.08
CA GLU A 74 15.99 -3.60 -1.32
C GLU A 74 15.74 -4.55 -2.50
N LYS A 75 15.36 -5.81 -2.22
CA LYS A 75 15.01 -6.80 -3.25
C LYS A 75 13.62 -6.59 -3.83
N ASP A 76 12.73 -5.88 -3.12
CA ASP A 76 11.35 -5.61 -3.54
C ASP A 76 11.17 -4.27 -4.29
N SER A 77 12.23 -3.49 -4.50
CA SER A 77 12.19 -2.32 -5.39
C SER A 77 11.79 -2.67 -6.83
N SER A 78 11.82 -3.96 -7.17
CA SER A 78 11.42 -4.51 -8.47
C SER A 78 9.91 -4.46 -8.78
N ILE A 79 9.01 -4.19 -7.81
CA ILE A 79 7.56 -4.12 -8.05
C ILE A 79 7.21 -3.05 -9.10
N PHE A 80 8.01 -2.01 -9.19
CA PHE A 80 7.86 -0.93 -10.18
C PHE A 80 8.83 -1.04 -11.36
N GLU A 81 9.69 -2.06 -11.41
CA GLU A 81 10.47 -2.38 -12.60
C GLU A 81 9.60 -3.10 -13.62
N LEU A 82 9.20 -2.37 -14.65
CA LEU A 82 8.40 -2.91 -15.75
C LEU A 82 9.30 -3.80 -16.63
N LYS A 83 9.29 -5.12 -16.37
CA LYS A 83 10.09 -6.08 -17.14
C LYS A 83 9.41 -6.53 -18.43
N ASP A 84 8.10 -6.60 -18.40
CA ASP A 84 7.26 -7.08 -19.51
C ASP A 84 6.29 -5.98 -19.95
N LYS A 85 5.87 -6.04 -21.22
CA LYS A 85 4.91 -5.10 -21.79
C LYS A 85 3.76 -5.86 -22.45
N PRO A 86 2.51 -5.66 -22.01
CA PRO A 86 2.12 -4.81 -20.88
C PRO A 86 2.48 -5.42 -19.52
N HIS A 87 2.88 -4.59 -18.56
CA HIS A 87 2.99 -4.99 -17.17
C HIS A 87 1.60 -5.06 -16.55
N VAL A 88 1.21 -6.22 -16.03
CA VAL A 88 -0.15 -6.46 -15.53
C VAL A 88 -0.19 -6.45 -14.02
N ILE A 89 -1.04 -5.59 -13.46
CA ILE A 89 -1.29 -5.47 -12.03
C ILE A 89 -2.75 -5.86 -11.77
N MET A 90 -2.97 -6.93 -11.02
CA MET A 90 -4.30 -7.29 -10.52
C MET A 90 -4.47 -6.83 -9.08
N VAL A 91 -5.49 -6.01 -8.81
CA VAL A 91 -5.77 -5.49 -7.47
C VAL A 91 -6.90 -6.28 -6.84
N VAL A 92 -6.59 -7.03 -5.80
CA VAL A 92 -7.54 -7.91 -5.10
C VAL A 92 -7.76 -7.45 -3.66
N GLY A 93 -8.91 -7.78 -3.10
CA GLY A 93 -9.23 -7.49 -1.70
C GLY A 93 -10.74 -7.44 -1.45
N VAL A 94 -11.13 -7.43 -0.17
CA VAL A 94 -12.54 -7.32 0.23
C VAL A 94 -13.11 -5.92 -0.03
N ASN A 95 -14.43 -5.76 0.07
CA ASN A 95 -15.07 -4.47 -0.15
C ASN A 95 -14.67 -3.45 0.94
N GLY A 96 -14.49 -2.19 0.55
CA GLY A 96 -14.21 -1.08 1.48
C GLY A 96 -12.74 -0.91 1.89
N VAL A 97 -11.81 -1.80 1.49
CA VAL A 97 -10.39 -1.69 1.85
C VAL A 97 -9.58 -0.66 1.04
N GLY A 98 -10.22 -0.03 0.05
CA GLY A 98 -9.58 1.03 -0.74
C GLY A 98 -9.00 0.59 -2.08
N LYS A 99 -9.39 -0.57 -2.65
CA LYS A 99 -8.92 -1.05 -3.97
C LYS A 99 -9.04 0.03 -5.04
N THR A 100 -10.25 0.53 -5.28
CA THR A 100 -10.52 1.52 -6.34
C THR A 100 -9.70 2.81 -6.17
N THR A 101 -9.52 3.26 -4.93
CA THR A 101 -8.66 4.41 -4.62
C THR A 101 -7.18 4.11 -4.92
N SER A 102 -6.71 2.91 -4.60
CA SER A 102 -5.33 2.47 -4.88
C SER A 102 -5.08 2.36 -6.38
N ILE A 103 -6.04 1.81 -7.13
CA ILE A 103 -6.00 1.74 -8.60
C ILE A 103 -5.85 3.13 -9.21
N GLY A 104 -6.68 4.09 -8.77
CA GLY A 104 -6.61 5.46 -9.26
C GLY A 104 -5.25 6.14 -8.97
N LYS A 105 -4.68 5.90 -7.78
CA LYS A 105 -3.36 6.42 -7.41
C LYS A 105 -2.24 5.77 -8.23
N LEU A 106 -2.28 4.45 -8.43
CA LEU A 106 -1.32 3.73 -9.27
C LEU A 106 -1.38 4.18 -10.71
N ALA A 107 -2.59 4.30 -11.27
CA ALA A 107 -2.79 4.80 -12.63
C ALA A 107 -2.19 6.21 -12.80
N LYS A 108 -2.43 7.11 -11.83
CA LYS A 108 -1.84 8.45 -11.86
C LYS A 108 -0.33 8.43 -11.69
N PHE A 109 0.20 7.56 -10.85
CA PHE A 109 1.63 7.39 -10.65
C PHE A 109 2.33 7.00 -11.96
N PHE A 110 1.85 5.95 -12.63
CA PHE A 110 2.44 5.50 -13.89
C PHE A 110 2.24 6.49 -15.05
N SER A 111 1.03 7.08 -15.19
CA SER A 111 0.78 8.09 -16.23
C SER A 111 1.65 9.33 -16.05
N SER A 112 1.94 9.74 -14.81
CA SER A 112 2.83 10.87 -14.54
C SER A 112 4.30 10.63 -14.91
N GLN A 113 4.70 9.36 -15.07
CA GLN A 113 6.01 8.96 -15.56
C GLN A 113 6.06 8.83 -17.10
N GLY A 114 4.97 9.18 -17.78
CA GLY A 114 4.87 9.12 -19.25
C GLY A 114 4.54 7.71 -19.78
N LEU A 115 4.14 6.78 -18.90
CA LEU A 115 3.74 5.43 -19.30
C LEU A 115 2.27 5.43 -19.74
N SER A 116 1.97 4.66 -20.78
CA SER A 116 0.61 4.41 -21.22
C SER A 116 -0.07 3.37 -20.33
N VAL A 117 -1.18 3.76 -19.70
CA VAL A 117 -1.89 2.93 -18.71
C VAL A 117 -3.30 2.61 -19.21
N LEU A 118 -3.73 1.36 -19.03
CA LEU A 118 -5.09 0.91 -19.29
C LEU A 118 -5.69 0.29 -18.03
N ILE A 119 -6.91 0.70 -17.66
CA ILE A 119 -7.64 0.14 -16.53
C ILE A 119 -8.70 -0.84 -17.05
N GLY A 120 -8.86 -1.99 -16.38
CA GLY A 120 -9.96 -2.94 -16.58
C GLY A 120 -10.91 -2.95 -15.40
N ALA A 121 -12.19 -2.56 -15.61
CA ALA A 121 -13.21 -2.55 -14.58
C ALA A 121 -13.89 -3.93 -14.46
N ALA A 122 -13.26 -4.86 -13.75
CA ALA A 122 -13.74 -6.24 -13.61
C ALA A 122 -14.65 -6.48 -12.38
N ASP A 123 -14.85 -5.51 -11.49
CA ASP A 123 -15.93 -5.56 -10.47
C ASP A 123 -17.29 -5.26 -11.13
N THR A 124 -17.76 -6.19 -11.97
CA THR A 124 -18.98 -6.04 -12.78
C THR A 124 -20.27 -6.18 -11.99
N PHE A 125 -20.22 -6.66 -10.75
CA PHE A 125 -21.40 -6.86 -9.92
C PHE A 125 -21.84 -5.60 -9.18
N ARG A 126 -21.05 -4.54 -9.22
CA ARG A 126 -21.28 -3.30 -8.49
C ARG A 126 -21.22 -2.09 -9.42
N ALA A 127 -22.40 -1.60 -9.84
CA ALA A 127 -22.49 -0.43 -10.73
C ALA A 127 -21.69 0.78 -10.19
N ALA A 128 -21.82 1.09 -8.91
CA ALA A 128 -21.09 2.17 -8.27
C ALA A 128 -19.56 1.99 -8.28
N ALA A 129 -19.06 0.75 -8.33
CA ALA A 129 -17.62 0.49 -8.43
C ALA A 129 -17.10 0.85 -9.82
N ILE A 130 -17.84 0.49 -10.87
CA ILE A 130 -17.50 0.84 -12.25
C ILE A 130 -17.48 2.36 -12.42
N GLU A 131 -18.56 3.06 -12.00
CA GLU A 131 -18.66 4.53 -12.08
C GLU A 131 -17.52 5.23 -11.30
N GLN A 132 -17.21 4.72 -10.10
CA GLN A 132 -16.11 5.27 -9.31
C GLN A 132 -14.77 5.08 -10.00
N LEU A 133 -14.53 3.92 -10.62
CA LEU A 133 -13.31 3.65 -11.34
C LEU A 133 -13.16 4.51 -12.59
N GLU A 134 -14.27 4.79 -13.29
CA GLU A 134 -14.30 5.75 -14.41
C GLU A 134 -13.86 7.15 -13.99
N MET A 135 -14.39 7.65 -12.88
CA MET A 135 -13.97 8.96 -12.34
C MET A 135 -12.45 8.99 -12.02
N TRP A 136 -11.90 7.88 -11.54
CA TRP A 136 -10.46 7.79 -11.29
C TRP A 136 -9.64 7.72 -12.57
N ALA A 137 -10.12 6.98 -13.59
CA ALA A 137 -9.48 6.93 -14.90
C ALA A 137 -9.42 8.32 -15.56
N GLU A 138 -10.53 9.07 -15.53
CA GLU A 138 -10.60 10.44 -16.03
C GLU A 138 -9.62 11.37 -15.28
N ARG A 139 -9.58 11.32 -13.94
CA ARG A 139 -8.63 12.11 -13.14
C ARG A 139 -7.17 11.77 -13.37
N ALA A 140 -6.89 10.51 -13.67
CA ALA A 140 -5.54 10.04 -13.98
C ALA A 140 -5.13 10.31 -15.43
N ASP A 141 -6.11 10.68 -16.30
CA ASP A 141 -5.97 10.82 -17.75
C ASP A 141 -5.51 9.52 -18.41
N VAL A 142 -6.25 8.42 -18.12
CA VAL A 142 -5.97 7.08 -18.64
C VAL A 142 -7.23 6.44 -19.21
N GLU A 143 -7.07 5.51 -20.17
CA GLU A 143 -8.18 4.75 -20.74
C GLU A 143 -8.70 3.67 -19.78
N ILE A 144 -9.99 3.33 -19.92
CA ILE A 144 -10.65 2.28 -19.16
C ILE A 144 -11.44 1.35 -20.09
N VAL A 145 -11.32 0.03 -19.88
CA VAL A 145 -12.16 -0.98 -20.47
C VAL A 145 -13.21 -1.41 -19.45
N LYS A 146 -14.46 -1.36 -19.84
CA LYS A 146 -15.61 -1.79 -19.03
C LYS A 146 -16.62 -2.52 -19.92
N GLN A 147 -17.43 -3.34 -19.29
CA GLN A 147 -18.60 -3.98 -19.91
C GLN A 147 -19.87 -3.64 -19.10
N ASN A 148 -21.01 -4.14 -19.56
CA ASN A 148 -22.27 -3.96 -18.85
C ASN A 148 -22.22 -4.59 -17.46
N MET A 149 -22.98 -4.00 -16.52
CA MET A 149 -23.19 -4.60 -15.20
C MET A 149 -23.64 -6.07 -15.32
N GLY A 150 -23.03 -6.94 -14.54
CA GLY A 150 -23.32 -8.39 -14.55
C GLY A 150 -22.58 -9.18 -15.64
N SER A 151 -21.73 -8.55 -16.45
CA SER A 151 -20.83 -9.26 -17.37
C SER A 151 -19.85 -10.13 -16.60
N ASP A 152 -19.31 -11.14 -17.26
CA ASP A 152 -18.28 -11.98 -16.65
C ASP A 152 -16.98 -11.19 -16.40
N PRO A 153 -16.50 -11.10 -15.14
CA PRO A 153 -15.24 -10.42 -14.81
C PRO A 153 -14.04 -10.92 -15.64
N ALA A 154 -13.99 -12.23 -15.93
CA ALA A 154 -12.90 -12.79 -16.72
C ALA A 154 -12.94 -12.28 -18.17
N SER A 155 -14.12 -12.04 -18.73
CA SER A 155 -14.27 -11.42 -20.06
C SER A 155 -13.74 -9.99 -20.07
N VAL A 156 -14.01 -9.20 -19.04
CA VAL A 156 -13.48 -7.82 -18.93
C VAL A 156 -11.96 -7.84 -18.82
N ALA A 157 -11.41 -8.72 -18.01
CA ALA A 157 -9.95 -8.87 -17.88
C ALA A 157 -9.31 -9.28 -19.22
N TYR A 158 -9.91 -10.24 -19.90
CA TYR A 158 -9.45 -10.71 -21.22
C TYR A 158 -9.47 -9.59 -22.27
N ASP A 159 -10.59 -8.86 -22.37
CA ASP A 159 -10.73 -7.75 -23.33
C ASP A 159 -9.74 -6.63 -23.02
N THR A 160 -9.51 -6.35 -21.73
CA THR A 160 -8.52 -5.38 -21.29
C THR A 160 -7.12 -5.75 -21.72
N LEU A 161 -6.72 -7.00 -21.49
CA LEU A 161 -5.41 -7.51 -21.90
C LEU A 161 -5.22 -7.50 -23.41
N ASN A 162 -6.21 -7.95 -24.17
CA ASN A 162 -6.16 -7.91 -25.62
C ASN A 162 -6.06 -6.48 -26.16
N SER A 163 -6.83 -5.55 -25.59
CA SER A 163 -6.75 -4.14 -25.95
C SER A 163 -5.36 -3.58 -25.67
N ALA A 164 -4.80 -3.91 -24.49
CA ALA A 164 -3.49 -3.46 -24.09
C ALA A 164 -2.37 -3.97 -25.00
N ILE A 165 -2.41 -5.23 -25.38
CA ILE A 165 -1.45 -5.84 -26.30
C ILE A 165 -1.55 -5.18 -27.67
N ASN A 166 -2.77 -5.05 -28.21
CA ASN A 166 -3.00 -4.51 -29.56
C ASN A 166 -2.63 -3.03 -29.68
N LYS A 167 -2.85 -2.25 -28.64
CA LYS A 167 -2.53 -0.81 -28.58
C LYS A 167 -1.15 -0.52 -27.96
N ASN A 168 -0.42 -1.58 -27.56
CA ASN A 168 0.94 -1.48 -27.01
C ASN A 168 1.05 -0.63 -25.73
N TYR A 169 0.11 -0.82 -24.79
CA TYR A 169 0.16 -0.18 -23.45
C TYR A 169 1.34 -0.67 -22.63
N ASP A 170 1.89 0.21 -21.78
CA ASP A 170 2.98 -0.14 -20.87
C ASP A 170 2.47 -0.87 -19.63
N VAL A 171 1.35 -0.42 -19.06
CA VAL A 171 0.78 -0.93 -17.81
C VAL A 171 -0.72 -1.21 -17.97
N VAL A 172 -1.15 -2.32 -17.39
CA VAL A 172 -2.56 -2.70 -17.25
C VAL A 172 -2.88 -2.88 -15.78
N ILE A 173 -3.95 -2.24 -15.30
CA ILE A 173 -4.42 -2.38 -13.92
C ILE A 173 -5.85 -2.93 -13.96
N ILE A 174 -6.07 -4.12 -13.35
CA ILE A 174 -7.37 -4.78 -13.33
C ILE A 174 -7.92 -4.77 -11.90
N ASP A 175 -9.17 -4.30 -11.73
CA ASP A 175 -9.89 -4.31 -10.46
C ASP A 175 -10.38 -5.72 -10.12
#